data_272aa9cf0a211fa96623241ba70a9a30
#
_entry.id   272aa9cf0a211fa96623241ba70a9a30
#
_cell.length_a   1.000
_cell.length_b   1.000
_cell.length_c   1.000
_cell.angle_alpha   90.00
_cell.angle_beta   90.00
_cell.angle_gamma   90.00
#
_symmetry.space_group_name_H-M   'P 1'
#
loop_
_entity.id
_entity.type
_entity.pdbx_description
1 polymer ?
#
loop_
_entity_poly.entity_id
_entity_poly.type
_entity_poly.pdbx_seq_one_letter_code
_entity_poly.pdbx_strand_id
1 'polypeptide(L)'
;MGKTGPQPGRRLGSGRGWRAGAAFALGVLIAAALVGLTVRFQLDGPARWFWILVVVATALAVLALRATGRRSASRAVLLASIIGALGWWLTIRPLGDRDWAADVAYGVTARIEGQTAILDHVRNFDWRSKQDFTSQWETRRYDISTLSSVDLATSTWDNPAIAHTLVSFGFSDGAYLTFSAEIRRERHESFSEIGGFFKKFELVLIAADEADILRLRTNIRREDVALYRLNLTPAQRRALFMTYLEKANQLAAQPAFYHTITANCTTIIFQMARLVAPGIPMDWRILLSGYLPDYLHDHGVTDAGLPLEELRANARISAKAQQADPAIPYSIAIRAEDPSKR
;
A
#
# COMPACT_ATOMS: atom_id res chain seq x y z
N MET A 1 81.89 9.58 23.63
CA MET A 1 80.86 8.53 23.84
C MET A 1 79.58 9.20 24.16
N GLY A 2 78.74 9.50 23.15
CA GLY A 2 77.46 10.15 23.33
C GLY A 2 76.38 9.08 23.21
N LYS A 3 75.58 8.88 24.25
CA LYS A 3 74.41 7.99 24.25
C LYS A 3 73.19 8.81 23.77
N THR A 4 72.75 8.52 22.55
CA THR A 4 71.45 8.99 22.06
C THR A 4 70.37 8.06 22.60
N GLY A 5 69.48 8.58 23.50
CA GLY A 5 68.30 7.87 23.98
C GLY A 5 67.21 7.81 22.90
N PRO A 6 66.34 6.77 22.90
CA PRO A 6 65.30 6.63 21.92
C PRO A 6 64.21 7.64 22.11
N GLN A 7 63.79 8.31 21.03
CA GLN A 7 62.63 9.20 21.03
C GLN A 7 61.30 8.37 21.21
N PRO A 8 60.32 8.84 22.03
CA PRO A 8 59.06 8.14 22.16
C PRO A 8 58.24 8.25 20.87
N GLY A 9 57.88 7.12 20.32
CA GLY A 9 57.13 6.98 19.09
C GLY A 9 55.76 7.71 19.19
N ARG A 10 55.46 8.55 18.20
CA ARG A 10 54.14 9.15 17.95
C ARG A 10 53.13 8.04 17.77
N ARG A 11 52.24 7.85 18.76
CA ARG A 11 51.12 6.93 18.65
C ARG A 11 50.16 7.42 17.57
N LEU A 12 50.06 6.64 16.48
CA LEU A 12 49.02 6.76 15.46
C LEU A 12 47.65 6.37 16.05
N GLY A 13 47.08 7.27 16.89
CA GLY A 13 45.79 7.07 17.56
C GLY A 13 44.59 7.76 16.88
N SER A 14 44.74 8.33 15.66
CA SER A 14 43.75 9.24 15.10
C SER A 14 42.58 8.59 14.31
N GLY A 15 42.73 7.39 13.81
CA GLY A 15 41.71 6.78 12.89
C GLY A 15 40.44 6.32 13.58
N ARG A 16 40.51 5.78 14.81
CA ARG A 16 39.31 5.28 15.54
C ARG A 16 38.42 6.40 16.05
N GLY A 17 38.99 7.50 16.52
CA GLY A 17 38.27 8.66 17.05
C GLY A 17 37.47 9.38 15.95
N TRP A 18 38.07 9.55 14.77
CA TRP A 18 37.39 10.17 13.62
C TRP A 18 36.22 9.35 13.10
N ARG A 19 36.40 8.03 12.93
CA ARG A 19 35.32 7.10 12.50
C ARG A 19 34.14 7.12 13.46
N ALA A 20 34.38 7.11 14.78
CA ALA A 20 33.34 7.21 15.78
C ALA A 20 32.62 8.58 15.76
N GLY A 21 33.33 9.66 15.46
CA GLY A 21 32.76 10.98 15.27
C GLY A 21 31.85 11.06 14.04
N ALA A 22 32.34 10.54 12.92
CA ALA A 22 31.59 10.50 11.67
C ALA A 22 30.32 9.64 11.77
N ALA A 23 30.40 8.46 12.40
CA ALA A 23 29.24 7.60 12.63
C ALA A 23 28.18 8.27 13.51
N PHE A 24 28.61 8.99 14.56
CA PHE A 24 27.68 9.76 15.39
C PHE A 24 27.00 10.89 14.60
N ALA A 25 27.76 11.65 13.81
CA ALA A 25 27.21 12.72 13.00
C ALA A 25 26.19 12.18 11.96
N LEU A 26 26.51 11.06 11.31
CA LEU A 26 25.58 10.39 10.41
C LEU A 26 24.29 9.96 11.13
N GLY A 27 24.40 9.40 12.34
CA GLY A 27 23.23 9.03 13.15
C GLY A 27 22.35 10.23 13.51
N VAL A 28 22.95 11.38 13.84
CA VAL A 28 22.22 12.64 14.10
C VAL A 28 21.49 13.11 12.85
N LEU A 29 22.14 13.07 11.69
CA LEU A 29 21.54 13.49 10.42
C LEU A 29 20.37 12.58 10.00
N ILE A 30 20.52 11.27 10.17
CA ILE A 30 19.43 10.30 9.90
C ILE A 30 18.25 10.56 10.84
N ALA A 31 18.50 10.72 12.14
CA ALA A 31 17.44 11.02 13.11
C ALA A 31 16.72 12.33 12.77
N ALA A 32 17.48 13.40 12.45
CA ALA A 32 16.91 14.68 12.06
C ALA A 32 16.08 14.57 10.75
N ALA A 33 16.56 13.81 9.77
CA ALA A 33 15.84 13.57 8.53
C ALA A 33 14.50 12.83 8.78
N LEU A 34 14.51 11.76 9.59
CA LEU A 34 13.29 11.00 9.93
C LEU A 34 12.28 11.86 10.69
N VAL A 35 12.72 12.62 11.69
CA VAL A 35 11.82 13.53 12.42
C VAL A 35 11.34 14.66 11.52
N GLY A 36 12.21 15.24 10.70
CA GLY A 36 11.85 16.27 9.73
C GLY A 36 10.81 15.81 8.70
N LEU A 37 10.95 14.57 8.20
CA LEU A 37 9.95 13.95 7.33
C LEU A 37 8.63 13.69 8.07
N THR A 38 8.68 13.25 9.33
CA THR A 38 7.47 13.12 10.15
C THR A 38 6.75 14.46 10.28
N VAL A 39 7.47 15.52 10.64
CA VAL A 39 6.92 16.90 10.72
C VAL A 39 6.33 17.34 9.38
N ARG A 40 7.05 17.09 8.27
CA ARG A 40 6.57 17.46 6.93
C ARG A 40 5.24 16.80 6.56
N PHE A 41 5.04 15.54 6.94
CA PHE A 41 3.84 14.78 6.56
C PHE A 41 2.69 14.90 7.56
N GLN A 42 2.97 15.33 8.80
CA GLN A 42 1.98 15.43 9.88
C GLN A 42 1.51 16.85 10.18
N LEU A 43 2.25 17.86 9.72
CA LEU A 43 1.92 19.25 9.98
C LEU A 43 1.80 20.04 8.67
N ASP A 44 0.90 21.02 8.66
CA ASP A 44 0.68 21.92 7.55
C ASP A 44 0.97 23.38 7.89
N GLY A 45 1.07 24.23 6.87
CA GLY A 45 1.22 25.66 7.00
C GLY A 45 2.48 26.12 7.75
N PRO A 46 2.40 27.24 8.49
CA PRO A 46 3.57 27.81 9.22
C PRO A 46 4.11 26.90 10.30
N ALA A 47 3.26 26.09 10.96
CA ALA A 47 3.68 25.16 12.00
C ALA A 47 4.69 24.12 11.47
N ARG A 48 4.50 23.64 10.24
CA ARG A 48 5.46 22.74 9.57
C ARG A 48 6.86 23.32 9.53
N TRP A 49 7.00 24.55 9.06
CA TRP A 49 8.29 25.21 8.88
C TRP A 49 8.94 25.53 10.23
N PHE A 50 8.15 25.98 11.20
CA PHE A 50 8.63 26.21 12.57
C PHE A 50 9.28 24.94 13.16
N TRP A 51 8.58 23.80 13.11
CA TRP A 51 9.10 22.55 13.66
C TRP A 51 10.26 21.97 12.86
N ILE A 52 10.30 22.15 11.54
CA ILE A 52 11.49 21.78 10.73
C ILE A 52 12.70 22.60 11.19
N LEU A 53 12.55 23.89 11.41
CA LEU A 53 13.64 24.75 11.94
C LEU A 53 14.09 24.27 13.32
N VAL A 54 13.17 23.91 14.21
CA VAL A 54 13.49 23.35 15.54
C VAL A 54 14.32 22.07 15.40
N VAL A 55 13.93 21.15 14.52
CA VAL A 55 14.68 19.91 14.26
C VAL A 55 16.09 20.20 13.76
N VAL A 56 16.22 21.10 12.80
CA VAL A 56 17.53 21.49 12.24
C VAL A 56 18.40 22.16 13.33
N ALA A 57 17.85 23.11 14.08
CA ALA A 57 18.57 23.80 15.16
C ALA A 57 19.04 22.83 16.25
N THR A 58 18.19 21.85 16.60
CA THR A 58 18.54 20.78 17.56
C THR A 58 19.67 19.90 17.04
N ALA A 59 19.61 19.46 15.78
CA ALA A 59 20.70 18.67 15.17
C ALA A 59 22.03 19.45 15.17
N LEU A 60 22.00 20.73 14.78
CA LEU A 60 23.20 21.61 14.82
C LEU A 60 23.74 21.77 16.24
N ALA A 61 22.88 21.98 17.23
CA ALA A 61 23.27 22.07 18.63
C ALA A 61 23.94 20.78 19.15
N VAL A 62 23.38 19.61 18.82
CA VAL A 62 23.95 18.30 19.16
C VAL A 62 25.36 18.14 18.55
N LEU A 63 25.53 18.50 17.28
CA LEU A 63 26.84 18.45 16.62
C LEU A 63 27.84 19.46 17.17
N ALA A 64 27.42 20.69 17.48
CA ALA A 64 28.25 21.72 18.09
C ALA A 64 28.72 21.31 19.50
N LEU A 65 27.82 20.78 20.35
CA LEU A 65 28.20 20.23 21.66
C LEU A 65 29.20 19.09 21.53
N ARG A 66 29.09 18.27 20.52
CA ARG A 66 30.04 17.19 20.24
C ARG A 66 31.40 17.72 19.84
N ALA A 67 31.43 18.71 18.94
CA ALA A 67 32.66 19.35 18.45
C ALA A 67 33.39 20.09 19.54
N THR A 68 32.68 20.74 20.48
CA THR A 68 33.25 21.44 21.66
C THR A 68 33.64 20.48 22.79
N GLY A 69 33.62 19.15 22.59
CA GLY A 69 34.03 18.15 23.58
C GLY A 69 32.99 17.83 24.65
N ARG A 70 31.81 18.46 24.64
CA ARG A 70 30.71 18.25 25.62
C ARG A 70 29.90 17.00 25.26
N ARG A 71 30.57 15.84 25.21
CA ARG A 71 30.00 14.58 24.66
C ARG A 71 28.81 14.08 25.45
N SER A 72 28.76 14.22 26.78
CA SER A 72 27.60 13.82 27.59
C SER A 72 26.38 14.69 27.33
N ALA A 73 26.54 16.01 27.27
CA ALA A 73 25.46 16.93 26.93
C ALA A 73 24.91 16.67 25.52
N SER A 74 25.79 16.46 24.52
CA SER A 74 25.40 16.10 23.15
C SER A 74 24.54 14.83 23.10
N ARG A 75 24.92 13.78 23.85
CA ARG A 75 24.12 12.55 23.91
C ARG A 75 22.80 12.74 24.63
N ALA A 76 22.78 13.50 25.72
CA ALA A 76 21.58 13.79 26.50
C ALA A 76 20.54 14.56 25.66
N VAL A 77 20.96 15.60 24.92
CA VAL A 77 20.08 16.37 24.03
C VAL A 77 19.53 15.48 22.90
N LEU A 78 20.40 14.67 22.26
CA LEU A 78 19.97 13.76 21.22
C LEU A 78 18.93 12.73 21.73
N LEU A 79 19.22 12.11 22.88
CA LEU A 79 18.34 11.13 23.48
C LEU A 79 16.97 11.72 23.86
N ALA A 80 16.98 12.89 24.50
CA ALA A 80 15.76 13.62 24.86
C ALA A 80 14.94 13.96 23.61
N SER A 81 15.60 14.40 22.52
CA SER A 81 14.93 14.71 21.25
C SER A 81 14.31 13.46 20.61
N ILE A 82 15.01 12.34 20.62
CA ILE A 82 14.50 11.07 20.11
C ILE A 82 13.29 10.61 20.94
N ILE A 83 13.39 10.66 22.28
CA ILE A 83 12.28 10.28 23.17
C ILE A 83 11.07 11.18 22.93
N GLY A 84 11.26 12.49 22.82
CA GLY A 84 10.18 13.44 22.51
C GLY A 84 9.54 13.18 21.17
N ALA A 85 10.33 12.92 20.12
CA ALA A 85 9.83 12.59 18.79
C ALA A 85 9.07 11.27 18.77
N LEU A 86 9.57 10.23 19.44
CA LEU A 86 8.89 8.94 19.60
C LEU A 86 7.59 9.09 20.41
N GLY A 87 7.61 9.86 21.49
CA GLY A 87 6.40 10.16 22.26
C GLY A 87 5.33 10.80 21.38
N TRP A 88 5.70 11.83 20.60
CA TRP A 88 4.77 12.44 19.65
C TRP A 88 4.30 11.44 18.56
N TRP A 89 5.21 10.65 17.97
CA TRP A 89 4.86 9.61 17.00
C TRP A 89 3.79 8.64 17.51
N LEU A 90 3.87 8.27 18.78
CA LEU A 90 2.91 7.36 19.42
C LEU A 90 1.54 8.00 19.66
N THR A 91 1.44 9.33 19.70
CA THR A 91 0.14 10.04 19.82
C THR A 91 -0.59 10.17 18.50
N ILE A 92 0.10 10.02 17.36
CA ILE A 92 -0.52 10.10 16.03
C ILE A 92 -1.42 8.89 15.83
N ARG A 93 -2.75 9.14 15.76
CA ARG A 93 -3.80 8.12 15.60
C ARG A 93 -4.54 8.34 14.29
N PRO A 94 -5.02 7.27 13.63
CA PRO A 94 -5.97 7.42 12.55
C PRO A 94 -7.29 7.93 13.12
N LEU A 95 -7.96 8.82 12.41
CA LEU A 95 -9.16 9.50 12.89
C LEU A 95 -10.45 8.91 12.29
N GLY A 96 -10.37 8.33 11.08
CA GLY A 96 -11.53 7.79 10.37
C GLY A 96 -12.50 8.84 9.83
N ASP A 97 -12.46 10.05 10.39
CA ASP A 97 -13.33 11.18 10.07
C ASP A 97 -12.50 12.40 9.69
N ARG A 98 -12.29 12.59 8.38
CA ARG A 98 -11.58 13.73 7.77
C ARG A 98 -12.29 14.14 6.48
N ASP A 99 -11.87 15.26 5.87
CA ASP A 99 -12.38 15.68 4.55
C ASP A 99 -11.76 14.83 3.42
N TRP A 100 -12.25 13.60 3.30
CA TRP A 100 -11.74 12.62 2.35
C TRP A 100 -11.99 13.01 0.89
N ALA A 101 -11.08 12.67 0.01
CA ALA A 101 -11.28 12.74 -1.42
C ALA A 101 -12.47 11.85 -1.85
N ALA A 102 -13.25 12.32 -2.81
CA ALA A 102 -14.54 11.71 -3.16
C ALA A 102 -14.44 10.23 -3.53
N ASP A 103 -13.37 9.81 -4.19
CA ASP A 103 -13.14 8.44 -4.65
C ASP A 103 -12.76 7.44 -3.54
N VAL A 104 -12.44 7.94 -2.33
CA VAL A 104 -12.11 7.16 -1.13
C VAL A 104 -12.90 7.64 0.10
N ALA A 105 -13.98 8.40 -0.12
CA ALA A 105 -14.76 9.02 0.94
C ALA A 105 -15.40 7.99 1.89
N TYR A 106 -15.81 6.84 1.37
CA TYR A 106 -16.42 5.79 2.16
C TYR A 106 -15.66 4.48 1.98
N GLY A 107 -15.41 3.78 3.09
CA GLY A 107 -15.02 2.38 3.08
C GLY A 107 -16.28 1.51 3.04
N VAL A 108 -16.20 0.36 2.38
CA VAL A 108 -17.30 -0.59 2.36
C VAL A 108 -17.53 -1.15 3.77
N THR A 109 -18.80 -1.37 4.12
CA THR A 109 -19.21 -2.13 5.29
C THR A 109 -20.19 -3.22 4.87
N ALA A 110 -20.29 -4.29 5.66
CA ALA A 110 -21.11 -5.44 5.30
C ALA A 110 -21.85 -6.01 6.50
N ARG A 111 -23.07 -6.50 6.26
CA ARG A 111 -23.83 -7.35 7.18
C ARG A 111 -24.31 -8.60 6.45
N ILE A 112 -24.44 -9.69 7.19
CA ILE A 112 -24.87 -10.98 6.64
C ILE A 112 -26.26 -11.31 7.14
N GLU A 113 -27.16 -11.61 6.21
CA GLU A 113 -28.52 -12.08 6.47
C GLU A 113 -28.71 -13.44 5.81
N GLY A 114 -28.50 -14.53 6.55
CA GLY A 114 -28.53 -15.89 6.03
C GLY A 114 -27.43 -16.14 4.99
N GLN A 115 -27.78 -16.31 3.72
CA GLN A 115 -26.83 -16.47 2.60
C GLN A 115 -26.60 -15.14 1.85
N THR A 116 -27.24 -14.06 2.26
CA THR A 116 -27.11 -12.76 1.60
C THR A 116 -26.11 -11.89 2.33
N ALA A 117 -25.10 -11.41 1.62
CA ALA A 117 -24.24 -10.31 2.04
C ALA A 117 -24.84 -9.00 1.56
N ILE A 118 -25.08 -8.08 2.48
CA ILE A 118 -25.55 -6.72 2.19
C ILE A 118 -24.37 -5.79 2.45
N LEU A 119 -23.92 -5.13 1.39
CA LEU A 119 -22.77 -4.23 1.43
C LEU A 119 -23.26 -2.79 1.24
N ASP A 120 -22.90 -1.94 2.18
CA ASP A 120 -23.10 -0.49 2.07
C ASP A 120 -21.84 0.16 1.53
N HIS A 121 -22.02 1.26 0.78
CA HIS A 121 -20.94 2.03 0.14
C HIS A 121 -20.16 1.22 -0.93
N VAL A 122 -20.86 0.45 -1.73
CA VAL A 122 -20.27 -0.10 -2.97
C VAL A 122 -20.13 1.02 -3.98
N ARG A 123 -18.93 1.25 -4.48
CA ARG A 123 -18.62 2.32 -5.42
C ARG A 123 -19.00 1.93 -6.85
N ASN A 124 -19.73 2.81 -7.52
CA ASN A 124 -20.13 2.65 -8.90
C ASN A 124 -20.03 3.99 -9.64
N PHE A 125 -18.80 4.49 -9.79
CA PHE A 125 -18.53 5.78 -10.39
C PHE A 125 -18.48 5.68 -11.91
N ASP A 126 -19.06 6.67 -12.58
CA ASP A 126 -18.87 6.85 -14.04
C ASP A 126 -17.75 7.87 -14.29
N TRP A 127 -16.61 7.36 -14.79
CA TRP A 127 -15.40 8.11 -15.02
C TRP A 127 -15.34 8.62 -16.46
N ARG A 128 -15.22 9.94 -16.64
CA ARG A 128 -14.95 10.62 -17.92
C ARG A 128 -13.48 10.96 -18.07
N SER A 129 -12.82 11.33 -16.95
CA SER A 129 -11.35 11.54 -16.88
C SER A 129 -10.83 11.15 -15.49
N LYS A 130 -9.53 11.33 -15.24
CA LYS A 130 -8.93 11.10 -13.91
C LYS A 130 -9.49 12.02 -12.81
N GLN A 131 -10.03 13.17 -13.18
CA GLN A 131 -10.54 14.21 -12.28
C GLN A 131 -12.05 14.44 -12.43
N ASP A 132 -12.64 13.99 -13.54
CA ASP A 132 -14.07 14.19 -13.84
C ASP A 132 -14.81 12.84 -13.79
N PHE A 133 -15.72 12.72 -12.86
CA PHE A 133 -16.54 11.54 -12.64
C PHE A 133 -17.86 11.88 -11.95
N THR A 134 -18.84 11.03 -12.12
CA THR A 134 -20.08 11.07 -11.34
C THR A 134 -19.94 10.12 -10.16
N SER A 135 -19.97 10.67 -8.94
CA SER A 135 -19.90 9.86 -7.71
C SER A 135 -21.22 9.13 -7.48
N GLN A 136 -21.14 7.82 -7.31
CA GLN A 136 -22.29 6.99 -6.93
C GLN A 136 -21.84 5.91 -5.95
N TRP A 137 -22.44 5.92 -4.76
CA TRP A 137 -22.24 4.93 -3.71
C TRP A 137 -23.57 4.22 -3.44
N GLU A 138 -23.55 2.89 -3.48
CA GLU A 138 -24.74 2.08 -3.45
C GLU A 138 -24.76 1.09 -2.28
N THR A 139 -25.93 0.70 -1.84
CA THR A 139 -26.13 -0.51 -1.04
C THR A 139 -26.48 -1.65 -1.99
N ARG A 140 -25.71 -2.73 -1.98
CA ARG A 140 -25.92 -3.90 -2.83
C ARG A 140 -26.06 -5.17 -2.03
N ARG A 141 -26.76 -6.13 -2.62
CA ARG A 141 -27.02 -7.46 -2.05
C ARG A 141 -26.39 -8.54 -2.93
N TYR A 142 -25.66 -9.45 -2.32
CA TYR A 142 -25.01 -10.56 -3.02
C TYR A 142 -25.39 -11.88 -2.35
N ASP A 143 -25.86 -12.85 -3.11
CA ASP A 143 -26.06 -14.21 -2.61
C ASP A 143 -24.71 -14.93 -2.58
N ILE A 144 -24.23 -15.25 -1.39
CA ILE A 144 -22.93 -15.91 -1.18
C ILE A 144 -22.93 -17.33 -1.77
N SER A 145 -24.10 -17.96 -1.90
CA SER A 145 -24.22 -19.30 -2.49
C SER A 145 -23.94 -19.32 -4.01
N THR A 146 -24.10 -18.18 -4.68
CA THR A 146 -23.84 -18.01 -6.12
C THR A 146 -22.39 -17.61 -6.44
N LEU A 147 -21.52 -17.48 -5.43
CA LEU A 147 -20.11 -17.12 -5.61
C LEU A 147 -19.37 -18.16 -6.45
N SER A 148 -19.04 -17.82 -7.69
CA SER A 148 -18.56 -18.73 -8.71
C SER A 148 -17.06 -18.60 -9.01
N SER A 149 -16.48 -17.39 -8.84
CA SER A 149 -15.09 -17.14 -9.20
C SER A 149 -14.42 -16.09 -8.35
N VAL A 150 -13.09 -16.15 -8.33
CA VAL A 150 -12.22 -15.10 -7.78
C VAL A 150 -11.10 -14.84 -8.77
N ASP A 151 -10.88 -13.57 -9.08
CA ASP A 151 -9.82 -13.12 -9.96
C ASP A 151 -8.90 -12.15 -9.20
N LEU A 152 -7.58 -12.28 -9.37
CA LEU A 152 -6.61 -11.27 -8.98
C LEU A 152 -6.41 -10.31 -10.15
N ALA A 153 -6.67 -9.03 -9.96
CA ALA A 153 -6.29 -8.00 -10.90
C ALA A 153 -4.97 -7.34 -10.47
N THR A 154 -4.06 -7.14 -11.42
CA THR A 154 -2.85 -6.35 -11.25
C THR A 154 -2.86 -5.19 -12.22
N SER A 155 -2.53 -3.99 -11.78
CA SER A 155 -2.45 -2.79 -12.60
C SER A 155 -1.07 -2.18 -12.45
N THR A 156 -0.33 -2.08 -13.55
CA THR A 156 1.02 -1.50 -13.61
C THR A 156 1.02 -0.24 -14.47
N TRP A 157 1.91 0.71 -14.15
CA TRP A 157 2.04 1.97 -14.92
C TRP A 157 3.50 2.22 -15.33
N ASP A 158 4.37 2.75 -14.49
CA ASP A 158 5.74 3.09 -14.89
C ASP A 158 6.76 1.97 -14.68
N ASN A 159 6.65 1.26 -13.56
CA ASN A 159 7.57 0.20 -13.15
C ASN A 159 6.85 -1.15 -13.09
N PRO A 160 7.20 -2.12 -13.94
CA PRO A 160 6.54 -3.43 -13.96
C PRO A 160 6.73 -4.26 -12.67
N ALA A 161 7.72 -3.92 -11.84
CA ALA A 161 7.91 -4.59 -10.55
C ALA A 161 6.89 -4.15 -9.49
N ILE A 162 6.20 -3.01 -9.72
CA ILE A 162 5.22 -2.44 -8.80
C ILE A 162 3.85 -2.46 -9.46
N ALA A 163 2.91 -3.16 -8.87
CA ALA A 163 1.52 -3.20 -9.31
C ALA A 163 0.58 -2.81 -8.18
N HIS A 164 -0.51 -2.15 -8.51
CA HIS A 164 -1.67 -2.10 -7.64
C HIS A 164 -2.45 -3.41 -7.80
N THR A 165 -2.83 -4.02 -6.70
CA THR A 165 -3.50 -5.32 -6.69
C THR A 165 -4.91 -5.19 -6.15
N LEU A 166 -5.85 -5.84 -6.84
CA LEU A 166 -7.28 -5.89 -6.50
C LEU A 166 -7.75 -7.34 -6.57
N VAL A 167 -8.84 -7.64 -5.87
CA VAL A 167 -9.47 -8.97 -5.95
C VAL A 167 -10.92 -8.82 -6.36
N SER A 168 -11.29 -9.46 -7.47
CA SER A 168 -12.65 -9.45 -8.01
C SER A 168 -13.33 -10.78 -7.73
N PHE A 169 -14.54 -10.71 -7.18
CA PHE A 169 -15.42 -11.84 -6.90
C PHE A 169 -16.54 -11.86 -7.93
N GLY A 170 -16.69 -12.97 -8.66
CA GLY A 170 -17.76 -13.18 -9.63
C GLY A 170 -18.83 -14.11 -9.09
N PHE A 171 -20.07 -13.80 -9.41
CA PHE A 171 -21.27 -14.54 -9.02
C PHE A 171 -21.92 -15.17 -10.25
N SER A 172 -22.63 -16.28 -10.09
CA SER A 172 -23.23 -17.02 -11.20
C SER A 172 -24.41 -16.28 -11.87
N ASP A 173 -24.93 -15.25 -11.24
CA ASP A 173 -25.92 -14.31 -11.80
C ASP A 173 -25.30 -13.25 -12.74
N GLY A 174 -23.97 -13.29 -12.93
CA GLY A 174 -23.21 -12.33 -13.76
C GLY A 174 -22.75 -11.07 -13.04
N ALA A 175 -23.03 -10.92 -11.74
CA ALA A 175 -22.51 -9.82 -10.95
C ALA A 175 -21.01 -10.00 -10.65
N TYR A 176 -20.30 -8.90 -10.57
CA TYR A 176 -18.90 -8.85 -10.14
C TYR A 176 -18.71 -7.75 -9.09
N LEU A 177 -17.89 -8.05 -8.10
CA LEU A 177 -17.54 -7.13 -7.02
C LEU A 177 -16.03 -7.14 -6.78
N THR A 178 -15.39 -6.00 -6.99
CA THR A 178 -13.94 -5.86 -6.84
C THR A 178 -13.58 -5.12 -5.56
N PHE A 179 -12.71 -5.74 -4.76
CA PHE A 179 -12.14 -5.11 -3.58
C PHE A 179 -10.75 -4.54 -3.87
N SER A 180 -10.49 -3.36 -3.34
CA SER A 180 -9.20 -2.67 -3.40
C SER A 180 -8.85 -2.07 -2.04
N ALA A 181 -7.65 -2.36 -1.55
CA ALA A 181 -7.09 -1.66 -0.40
C ALA A 181 -6.38 -0.38 -0.89
N GLU A 182 -6.95 0.76 -0.55
CA GLU A 182 -6.54 2.06 -1.06
C GLU A 182 -5.93 2.93 0.05
N ILE A 183 -5.08 3.86 -0.34
CA ILE A 183 -4.74 4.99 0.51
C ILE A 183 -5.97 5.91 0.62
N ARG A 184 -6.37 6.21 1.84
CA ARG A 184 -7.43 7.18 2.10
C ARG A 184 -6.79 8.54 2.31
N ARG A 185 -6.84 9.36 1.25
CA ARG A 185 -6.29 10.73 1.23
C ARG A 185 -7.38 11.76 1.44
N GLU A 186 -7.02 12.90 2.00
CA GLU A 186 -7.88 14.07 2.05
C GLU A 186 -7.97 14.75 0.67
N ARG A 187 -9.00 15.60 0.44
CA ARG A 187 -9.25 16.25 -0.86
C ARG A 187 -8.07 17.03 -1.41
N HIS A 188 -7.32 17.67 -0.51
CA HIS A 188 -6.16 18.50 -0.88
C HIS A 188 -4.84 17.71 -0.94
N GLU A 189 -4.88 16.41 -0.65
CA GLU A 189 -3.70 15.56 -0.63
C GLU A 189 -3.48 14.86 -1.97
N SER A 190 -2.21 14.70 -2.31
CA SER A 190 -1.78 13.85 -3.41
C SER A 190 -1.12 12.58 -2.88
N PHE A 191 -1.09 11.54 -3.71
CA PHE A 191 -0.38 10.31 -3.43
C PHE A 191 1.10 10.55 -3.13
N SER A 192 1.63 9.85 -2.15
CA SER A 192 3.06 9.84 -1.81
C SER A 192 3.45 8.50 -1.21
N GLU A 193 4.31 7.76 -1.90
CA GLU A 193 4.87 6.50 -1.39
C GLU A 193 5.64 6.72 -0.08
N ILE A 194 6.40 7.83 0.00
CA ILE A 194 7.15 8.20 1.20
C ILE A 194 6.19 8.55 2.35
N GLY A 195 5.07 9.23 2.05
CA GLY A 195 4.07 9.59 3.05
C GLY A 195 3.49 8.38 3.79
N GLY A 196 3.36 7.23 3.10
CA GLY A 196 2.91 5.99 3.70
C GLY A 196 3.80 5.45 4.83
N PHE A 197 5.09 5.78 4.86
CA PHE A 197 5.98 5.45 5.98
C PHE A 197 5.76 6.34 7.21
N PHE A 198 5.15 7.51 7.04
CA PHE A 198 5.04 8.56 8.06
C PHE A 198 3.60 8.77 8.54
N LYS A 199 2.75 7.73 8.51
CA LYS A 199 1.35 7.78 8.99
C LYS A 199 0.52 8.89 8.33
N LYS A 200 0.84 9.28 7.08
CA LYS A 200 0.13 10.35 6.40
C LYS A 200 -1.27 9.93 6.01
N PHE A 201 -1.42 8.72 5.49
CA PHE A 201 -2.67 8.22 4.92
C PHE A 201 -3.30 7.15 5.81
N GLU A 202 -4.61 7.13 5.85
CA GLU A 202 -5.34 5.99 6.39
C GLU A 202 -5.55 4.92 5.34
N LEU A 203 -5.76 3.69 5.79
CA LEU A 203 -6.12 2.57 4.94
C LEU A 203 -7.63 2.51 4.81
N VAL A 204 -8.13 2.37 3.59
CA VAL A 204 -9.55 2.10 3.32
C VAL A 204 -9.69 0.88 2.42
N LEU A 205 -10.70 0.06 2.66
CA LEU A 205 -11.10 -1.00 1.75
C LEU A 205 -12.30 -0.51 0.94
N ILE A 206 -12.11 -0.40 -0.37
CA ILE A 206 -13.14 -0.05 -1.34
C ILE A 206 -13.69 -1.34 -1.93
N ALA A 207 -15.01 -1.48 -1.97
CA ALA A 207 -15.69 -2.42 -2.85
C ALA A 207 -16.31 -1.64 -4.00
N ALA A 208 -16.11 -2.08 -5.23
CA ALA A 208 -16.55 -1.36 -6.42
C ALA A 208 -16.99 -2.30 -7.54
N ASP A 209 -17.77 -1.74 -8.47
CA ASP A 209 -18.05 -2.38 -9.75
C ASP A 209 -16.78 -2.48 -10.59
N GLU A 210 -16.62 -3.54 -11.38
CA GLU A 210 -15.51 -3.63 -12.34
C GLU A 210 -15.58 -2.52 -13.39
N ALA A 211 -16.79 -2.13 -13.80
CA ALA A 211 -17.01 -1.02 -14.73
C ALA A 211 -16.62 0.35 -14.15
N ASP A 212 -16.46 0.46 -12.83
CA ASP A 212 -15.83 1.60 -12.18
C ASP A 212 -14.32 1.37 -12.04
N ILE A 213 -13.92 0.44 -11.15
CA ILE A 213 -12.56 0.41 -10.62
C ILE A 213 -11.53 -0.17 -11.59
N LEU A 214 -11.89 -1.15 -12.42
CA LEU A 214 -11.00 -1.69 -13.45
C LEU A 214 -11.04 -0.80 -14.72
N ARG A 215 -12.22 -0.30 -15.12
CA ARG A 215 -12.34 0.59 -16.27
C ARG A 215 -11.59 1.91 -16.05
N LEU A 216 -11.58 2.45 -14.83
CA LEU A 216 -10.72 3.59 -14.48
C LEU A 216 -9.25 3.33 -14.87
N ARG A 217 -8.75 2.13 -14.61
CA ARG A 217 -7.36 1.75 -14.89
C ARG A 217 -7.12 1.49 -16.37
N THR A 218 -7.94 0.64 -16.99
CA THR A 218 -7.76 0.23 -18.38
C THR A 218 -8.04 1.34 -19.39
N ASN A 219 -9.16 2.05 -19.24
CA ASN A 219 -9.66 3.00 -20.25
C ASN A 219 -9.27 4.45 -19.95
N ILE A 220 -9.31 4.87 -18.68
CA ILE A 220 -9.10 6.28 -18.31
C ILE A 220 -7.63 6.57 -18.01
N ARG A 221 -6.99 5.74 -17.17
CA ARG A 221 -5.56 5.89 -16.82
C ARG A 221 -4.63 5.25 -17.83
N ARG A 222 -5.14 4.30 -18.63
CA ARG A 222 -4.41 3.51 -19.63
C ARG A 222 -3.23 2.75 -19.03
N GLU A 223 -3.44 2.21 -17.85
CA GLU A 223 -2.51 1.33 -17.17
C GLU A 223 -2.53 -0.07 -17.82
N ASP A 224 -1.44 -0.84 -17.68
CA ASP A 224 -1.43 -2.24 -18.12
C ASP A 224 -2.07 -3.10 -17.02
N VAL A 225 -3.28 -3.59 -17.31
CA VAL A 225 -4.08 -4.37 -16.37
C VAL A 225 -4.18 -5.81 -16.82
N ALA A 226 -3.89 -6.72 -15.89
CA ALA A 226 -4.05 -8.16 -16.09
C ALA A 226 -5.01 -8.73 -15.03
N LEU A 227 -5.81 -9.73 -15.43
CA LEU A 227 -6.81 -10.39 -14.60
C LEU A 227 -6.53 -11.90 -14.57
N TYR A 228 -6.07 -12.39 -13.42
CA TYR A 228 -5.68 -13.78 -13.22
C TYR A 228 -6.77 -14.54 -12.48
N ARG A 229 -7.36 -15.56 -13.12
CA ARG A 229 -8.30 -16.48 -12.46
C ARG A 229 -7.57 -17.27 -11.39
N LEU A 230 -8.12 -17.24 -10.15
CA LEU A 230 -7.59 -18.03 -9.04
C LEU A 230 -8.29 -19.40 -8.98
N ASN A 231 -7.49 -20.45 -8.92
CA ASN A 231 -7.97 -21.83 -8.82
C ASN A 231 -8.29 -22.18 -7.36
N LEU A 232 -9.38 -21.63 -6.85
CA LEU A 232 -9.85 -21.81 -5.48
C LEU A 232 -11.07 -22.74 -5.45
N THR A 233 -11.13 -23.60 -4.45
CA THR A 233 -12.34 -24.40 -4.15
C THR A 233 -13.51 -23.51 -3.75
N PRO A 234 -14.77 -23.96 -3.86
CA PRO A 234 -15.93 -23.20 -3.40
C PRO A 234 -15.82 -22.75 -1.93
N ALA A 235 -15.29 -23.63 -1.08
CA ALA A 235 -15.07 -23.30 0.33
C ALA A 235 -14.03 -22.19 0.53
N GLN A 236 -12.93 -22.23 -0.22
CA GLN A 236 -11.89 -21.19 -0.16
C GLN A 236 -12.38 -19.86 -0.71
N ARG A 237 -13.15 -19.84 -1.81
CA ARG A 237 -13.77 -18.61 -2.36
C ARG A 237 -14.68 -17.96 -1.32
N ARG A 238 -15.57 -18.75 -0.70
CA ARG A 238 -16.45 -18.27 0.36
C ARG A 238 -15.67 -17.73 1.55
N ALA A 239 -14.69 -18.48 2.05
CA ALA A 239 -13.86 -18.06 3.17
C ALA A 239 -13.13 -16.75 2.88
N LEU A 240 -12.53 -16.61 1.68
CA LEU A 240 -11.85 -15.40 1.25
C LEU A 240 -12.82 -14.20 1.19
N PHE A 241 -14.00 -14.38 0.59
CA PHE A 241 -15.03 -13.34 0.53
C PHE A 241 -15.43 -12.86 1.94
N MET A 242 -15.72 -13.80 2.85
CA MET A 242 -16.07 -13.47 4.24
C MET A 242 -14.94 -12.72 4.95
N THR A 243 -13.69 -13.12 4.73
CA THR A 243 -12.52 -12.42 5.30
C THR A 243 -12.42 -10.97 4.82
N TYR A 244 -12.76 -10.70 3.54
CA TYR A 244 -12.84 -9.32 3.02
C TYR A 244 -13.92 -8.51 3.73
N LEU A 245 -15.10 -9.08 3.96
CA LEU A 245 -16.21 -8.41 4.66
C LEU A 245 -15.85 -8.12 6.13
N GLU A 246 -15.24 -9.08 6.82
CA GLU A 246 -14.76 -8.90 8.19
C GLU A 246 -13.70 -7.80 8.27
N LYS A 247 -12.74 -7.80 7.34
CA LYS A 247 -11.70 -6.76 7.27
C LYS A 247 -12.27 -5.38 7.00
N ALA A 248 -13.27 -5.28 6.13
CA ALA A 248 -13.99 -4.04 5.85
C ALA A 248 -14.64 -3.48 7.13
N ASN A 249 -15.40 -4.31 7.84
CA ASN A 249 -16.05 -3.92 9.09
C ASN A 249 -15.04 -3.56 10.19
N GLN A 250 -13.92 -4.31 10.26
CA GLN A 250 -12.84 -3.99 11.20
C GLN A 250 -12.25 -2.60 10.93
N LEU A 251 -11.97 -2.26 9.66
CA LEU A 251 -11.42 -0.96 9.30
C LEU A 251 -12.43 0.19 9.54
N ALA A 252 -13.74 -0.06 9.36
CA ALA A 252 -14.78 0.90 9.65
C ALA A 252 -14.90 1.17 11.18
N ALA A 253 -14.78 0.12 12.00
CA ALA A 253 -14.85 0.24 13.46
C ALA A 253 -13.54 0.74 14.08
N GLN A 254 -12.42 0.38 13.50
CA GLN A 254 -11.07 0.70 13.99
C GLN A 254 -10.18 1.16 12.82
N PRO A 255 -10.20 2.44 12.48
CA PRO A 255 -9.36 3.00 11.42
C PRO A 255 -7.89 2.68 11.63
N ALA A 256 -7.17 2.41 10.55
CA ALA A 256 -5.76 2.06 10.57
C ALA A 256 -4.98 2.92 9.55
N PHE A 257 -3.68 3.13 9.79
CA PHE A 257 -2.83 3.77 8.80
C PHE A 257 -2.48 2.81 7.66
N TYR A 258 -2.48 3.33 6.45
CA TYR A 258 -1.77 2.73 5.33
C TYR A 258 -0.27 2.76 5.61
N HIS A 259 0.43 1.70 5.28
CA HIS A 259 1.89 1.66 5.38
C HIS A 259 2.48 0.99 4.14
N THR A 260 3.40 1.68 3.48
CA THR A 260 3.95 1.31 2.17
C THR A 260 4.47 -0.13 2.08
N ILE A 261 4.95 -0.71 3.18
CA ILE A 261 5.48 -2.10 3.18
C ILE A 261 4.54 -3.08 3.88
N THR A 262 3.92 -2.71 5.01
CA THR A 262 3.27 -3.68 5.90
C THR A 262 1.74 -3.65 5.85
N ALA A 263 1.14 -2.60 5.28
CA ALA A 263 -0.30 -2.41 5.16
C ALA A 263 -0.63 -1.69 3.83
N ASN A 264 -0.29 -2.31 2.72
CA ASN A 264 -0.58 -1.87 1.36
C ASN A 264 -1.55 -2.83 0.65
N CYS A 265 -1.88 -2.57 -0.62
CA CYS A 265 -2.80 -3.39 -1.40
C CYS A 265 -2.40 -4.87 -1.43
N THR A 266 -1.12 -5.19 -1.64
CA THR A 266 -0.66 -6.58 -1.76
C THR A 266 -0.53 -7.28 -0.41
N THR A 267 0.02 -6.60 0.59
CA THR A 267 0.20 -7.21 1.92
C THR A 267 -1.13 -7.46 2.63
N ILE A 268 -2.15 -6.64 2.40
CA ILE A 268 -3.52 -6.89 2.92
C ILE A 268 -4.11 -8.13 2.24
N ILE A 269 -4.01 -8.25 0.90
CA ILE A 269 -4.47 -9.45 0.17
C ILE A 269 -3.76 -10.70 0.70
N PHE A 270 -2.44 -10.62 0.87
CA PHE A 270 -1.65 -11.75 1.39
C PHE A 270 -2.05 -12.14 2.81
N GLN A 271 -2.28 -11.17 3.70
CA GLN A 271 -2.77 -11.44 5.05
C GLN A 271 -4.12 -12.15 5.03
N MET A 272 -5.06 -11.70 4.20
CA MET A 272 -6.36 -12.34 4.05
C MET A 272 -6.26 -13.75 3.45
N ALA A 273 -5.40 -13.94 2.43
CA ALA A 273 -5.16 -15.25 1.85
C ALA A 273 -4.59 -16.24 2.87
N ARG A 274 -3.71 -15.81 3.76
CA ARG A 274 -3.17 -16.65 4.84
C ARG A 274 -4.20 -17.08 5.89
N LEU A 275 -5.25 -16.30 6.11
CA LEU A 275 -6.35 -16.71 7.00
C LEU A 275 -7.15 -17.88 6.40
N VAL A 276 -7.26 -17.91 5.06
CA VAL A 276 -7.98 -18.97 4.33
C VAL A 276 -7.11 -20.20 4.05
N ALA A 277 -5.82 -19.98 3.81
CA ALA A 277 -4.84 -21.02 3.52
C ALA A 277 -3.60 -20.82 4.41
N PRO A 278 -3.63 -21.29 5.68
CA PRO A 278 -2.49 -21.21 6.57
C PRO A 278 -1.30 -21.99 6.00
N GLY A 279 -0.11 -21.40 6.07
CA GLY A 279 1.11 -22.03 5.55
C GLY A 279 1.60 -21.48 4.20
N ILE A 280 0.88 -20.56 3.56
CA ILE A 280 1.41 -19.82 2.40
C ILE A 280 2.69 -19.09 2.83
N PRO A 281 3.87 -19.37 2.21
CA PRO A 281 5.14 -18.81 2.62
C PRO A 281 5.22 -17.31 2.32
N MET A 282 5.96 -16.57 3.14
CA MET A 282 6.30 -15.19 2.82
C MET A 282 7.39 -15.17 1.75
N ASP A 283 7.17 -14.39 0.70
CA ASP A 283 8.10 -14.27 -0.43
C ASP A 283 8.32 -12.79 -0.76
N TRP A 284 9.49 -12.44 -1.27
CA TRP A 284 9.82 -11.07 -1.67
C TRP A 284 8.90 -10.52 -2.78
N ARG A 285 8.32 -11.38 -3.60
CA ARG A 285 7.35 -11.05 -4.67
C ARG A 285 6.05 -10.45 -4.12
N ILE A 286 5.76 -10.67 -2.85
CA ILE A 286 4.64 -10.02 -2.16
C ILE A 286 4.93 -8.53 -1.92
N LEU A 287 6.20 -8.17 -1.74
CA LEU A 287 6.63 -6.78 -1.59
C LEU A 287 6.80 -6.08 -2.95
N LEU A 288 7.19 -6.83 -3.99
CA LEU A 288 7.27 -6.37 -5.36
C LEU A 288 6.08 -6.91 -6.15
N SER A 289 4.95 -6.28 -5.99
CA SER A 289 3.60 -6.73 -6.39
C SER A 289 3.44 -7.07 -7.87
N GLY A 290 4.29 -6.54 -8.76
CA GLY A 290 4.32 -6.90 -10.17
C GLY A 290 4.73 -8.36 -10.43
N TYR A 291 5.39 -9.01 -9.44
CA TYR A 291 5.77 -10.43 -9.49
C TYR A 291 4.81 -11.33 -8.70
N LEU A 292 3.71 -10.79 -8.18
CA LEU A 292 2.71 -11.58 -7.47
C LEU A 292 2.08 -12.68 -8.35
N PRO A 293 1.81 -12.47 -9.65
CA PRO A 293 1.33 -13.55 -10.53
C PRO A 293 2.29 -14.74 -10.61
N ASP A 294 3.61 -14.51 -10.64
CA ASP A 294 4.63 -15.57 -10.66
C ASP A 294 4.58 -16.39 -9.38
N TYR A 295 4.47 -15.69 -8.24
CA TYR A 295 4.29 -16.33 -6.95
C TYR A 295 3.05 -17.23 -6.91
N LEU A 296 1.90 -16.75 -7.41
CA LEU A 296 0.66 -17.52 -7.45
C LEU A 296 0.75 -18.72 -8.40
N HIS A 297 1.42 -18.57 -9.53
CA HIS A 297 1.66 -19.63 -10.50
C HIS A 297 2.54 -20.73 -9.89
N ASP A 298 3.68 -20.38 -9.28
CA ASP A 298 4.59 -21.33 -8.63
C ASP A 298 3.94 -22.13 -7.49
N HIS A 299 2.88 -21.57 -6.88
CA HIS A 299 2.13 -22.23 -5.81
C HIS A 299 0.82 -22.90 -6.28
N GLY A 300 0.60 -23.00 -7.61
CA GLY A 300 -0.57 -23.65 -8.17
C GLY A 300 -1.91 -22.96 -7.88
N VAL A 301 -1.86 -21.66 -7.52
CA VAL A 301 -3.07 -20.86 -7.24
C VAL A 301 -3.72 -20.31 -8.51
N THR A 302 -2.97 -20.25 -9.62
CA THR A 302 -3.46 -19.96 -10.96
C THR A 302 -3.43 -21.24 -11.80
N ASP A 303 -3.75 -21.16 -13.09
CA ASP A 303 -3.66 -22.32 -13.99
C ASP A 303 -2.20 -22.76 -14.15
N ALA A 304 -1.81 -23.77 -13.38
CA ALA A 304 -0.47 -24.35 -13.41
C ALA A 304 -0.18 -25.18 -14.68
N GLY A 305 -1.19 -25.47 -15.50
CA GLY A 305 -1.05 -26.17 -16.78
C GLY A 305 -0.52 -25.29 -17.90
N LEU A 306 -0.59 -23.98 -17.75
CA LEU A 306 -0.07 -23.00 -18.71
C LEU A 306 1.33 -22.52 -18.33
N PRO A 307 2.25 -22.37 -19.29
CA PRO A 307 3.50 -21.64 -19.06
C PRO A 307 3.23 -20.22 -18.56
N LEU A 308 4.08 -19.71 -17.64
CA LEU A 308 3.88 -18.41 -17.02
C LEU A 308 3.71 -17.26 -18.03
N GLU A 309 4.50 -17.26 -19.11
CA GLU A 309 4.41 -16.24 -20.16
C GLU A 309 3.05 -16.28 -20.89
N GLU A 310 2.53 -17.46 -21.13
CA GLU A 310 1.21 -17.64 -21.75
C GLU A 310 0.09 -17.23 -20.78
N LEU A 311 0.20 -17.59 -19.50
CA LEU A 311 -0.69 -17.14 -18.45
C LEU A 311 -0.75 -15.60 -18.39
N ARG A 312 0.42 -14.94 -18.40
CA ARG A 312 0.52 -13.48 -18.39
C ARG A 312 -0.08 -12.84 -19.66
N ALA A 313 0.18 -13.44 -20.83
CA ALA A 313 -0.37 -12.94 -22.09
C ALA A 313 -1.90 -13.06 -22.14
N ASN A 314 -2.46 -14.17 -21.64
CA ASN A 314 -3.90 -14.42 -21.61
C ASN A 314 -4.61 -13.53 -20.57
N ALA A 315 -3.93 -13.20 -19.48
CA ALA A 315 -4.47 -12.38 -18.40
C ALA A 315 -4.64 -10.89 -18.77
N ARG A 316 -3.94 -10.38 -19.79
CA ARG A 316 -4.02 -8.97 -20.18
C ARG A 316 -5.41 -8.58 -20.66
N ILE A 317 -6.01 -7.58 -20.00
CA ILE A 317 -7.37 -7.12 -20.30
C ILE A 317 -7.44 -5.71 -20.87
N SER A 318 -6.37 -4.88 -20.80
CA SER A 318 -6.41 -3.46 -21.17
C SER A 318 -6.83 -3.25 -22.63
N ALA A 319 -6.29 -4.02 -23.58
CA ALA A 319 -6.67 -3.91 -25.00
C ALA A 319 -8.12 -4.33 -25.22
N LYS A 320 -8.57 -5.44 -24.61
CA LYS A 320 -9.96 -5.92 -24.70
C LYS A 320 -10.93 -4.86 -24.14
N ALA A 321 -10.60 -4.26 -22.99
CA ALA A 321 -11.41 -3.24 -22.35
C ALA A 321 -11.52 -1.96 -23.18
N GLN A 322 -10.43 -1.54 -23.84
CA GLN A 322 -10.40 -0.34 -24.68
C GLN A 322 -11.12 -0.50 -26.01
N GLN A 323 -11.20 -1.73 -26.54
CA GLN A 323 -11.84 -2.04 -27.81
C GLN A 323 -13.27 -2.62 -27.62
N ALA A 324 -13.72 -2.78 -26.39
CA ALA A 324 -15.03 -3.38 -26.09
C ALA A 324 -16.17 -2.53 -26.67
N ASP A 325 -17.17 -3.22 -27.22
CA ASP A 325 -18.44 -2.58 -27.58
C ASP A 325 -19.13 -2.06 -26.30
N PRO A 326 -19.50 -0.78 -26.24
CA PRO A 326 -20.21 -0.21 -25.09
C PRO A 326 -21.53 -0.92 -24.75
N ALA A 327 -22.14 -1.62 -25.71
CA ALA A 327 -23.35 -2.41 -25.48
C ALA A 327 -23.13 -3.70 -24.70
N ILE A 328 -21.86 -4.17 -24.61
CA ILE A 328 -21.49 -5.37 -23.86
C ILE A 328 -21.09 -4.96 -22.43
N PRO A 329 -21.66 -5.58 -21.39
CA PRO A 329 -21.25 -5.31 -20.02
C PRO A 329 -19.73 -5.48 -19.86
N TYR A 330 -19.09 -4.50 -19.20
CA TYR A 330 -17.64 -4.41 -19.07
C TYR A 330 -17.00 -5.72 -18.57
N SER A 331 -17.56 -6.32 -17.54
CA SER A 331 -17.05 -7.56 -16.93
C SER A 331 -17.08 -8.76 -17.88
N ILE A 332 -18.02 -8.77 -18.82
CA ILE A 332 -18.10 -9.80 -19.88
C ILE A 332 -17.05 -9.50 -20.95
N ALA A 333 -16.96 -8.25 -21.39
CA ALA A 333 -16.05 -7.84 -22.44
C ALA A 333 -14.57 -8.12 -22.11
N ILE A 334 -14.14 -7.84 -20.89
CA ILE A 334 -12.74 -8.08 -20.46
C ILE A 334 -12.38 -9.56 -20.34
N ARG A 335 -13.39 -10.46 -20.24
CA ARG A 335 -13.21 -11.92 -20.14
C ARG A 335 -13.44 -12.65 -21.47
N ALA A 336 -13.87 -11.94 -22.50
CA ALA A 336 -14.04 -12.53 -23.82
C ALA A 336 -12.72 -13.11 -24.36
N GLU A 337 -12.80 -14.28 -25.02
CA GLU A 337 -11.65 -14.82 -25.73
C GLU A 337 -11.22 -13.89 -26.86
N ASP A 338 -9.93 -13.80 -27.11
CA ASP A 338 -9.39 -13.01 -28.21
C ASP A 338 -9.77 -13.70 -29.55
N PRO A 339 -10.55 -13.04 -30.42
CA PRO A 339 -10.95 -13.63 -31.69
C PRO A 339 -9.77 -13.98 -32.61
N SER A 340 -8.61 -13.34 -32.44
CA SER A 340 -7.41 -13.59 -33.24
C SER A 340 -6.67 -14.87 -32.86
N LYS A 341 -7.09 -15.54 -31.77
CA LYS A 341 -6.51 -16.81 -31.30
C LYS A 341 -7.30 -18.04 -31.72
N ARG A 342 -8.33 -17.89 -32.57
CA ARG A 342 -9.10 -18.98 -33.17
C ARG A 342 -8.57 -19.43 -34.52
#